data_2b5e76e647b67a71ed5e695f4ae08654
#
_entry.id   2b5e76e647b67a71ed5e695f4ae08654
#
_cell.length_a   1.000
_cell.length_b   1.000
_cell.length_c   1.000
_cell.angle_alpha   90.00
_cell.angle_beta   90.00
_cell.angle_gamma   90.00
#
_symmetry.space_group_name_H-M   'P 1'
#
loop_
_entity.id
_entity.type
_entity.pdbx_description
1 polymer ?
#
loop_
_entity_poly.entity_id
_entity_poly.type
_entity_poly.pdbx_seq_one_letter_code
_entity_poly.pdbx_strand_id
1 'polypeptide(L)'
;SPISLQLFQSQIFFMIYNIFMDINELNAIVKKKLNDQIKIENIKVEDKSFLHKNHPGNQRDKYHLKISIESSELRKISRIDSNKKIHKILKNEIKHFIHSLQILIH
;
A
#
# COMPACT_ATOMS: atom_id res chain seq x y z
N SER A 1 27.89 9.57 17.30
CA SER A 1 27.41 10.88 16.86
C SER A 1 25.89 10.87 16.79
N PRO A 2 25.21 12.03 16.86
CA PRO A 2 23.76 12.11 16.74
C PRO A 2 23.23 11.54 15.42
N ILE A 3 23.98 11.72 14.34
CA ILE A 3 23.60 11.19 13.02
C ILE A 3 23.63 9.69 13.02
N SER A 4 24.67 9.06 13.61
CA SER A 4 24.79 7.61 13.69
C SER A 4 23.67 7.00 14.53
N LEU A 5 23.32 7.65 15.65
CA LEU A 5 22.23 7.19 16.50
C LEU A 5 20.90 7.29 15.77
N GLN A 6 20.67 8.37 15.04
CA GLN A 6 19.45 8.58 14.26
C GLN A 6 19.28 7.53 13.17
N LEU A 7 20.36 7.20 12.45
CA LEU A 7 20.34 6.15 11.43
C LEU A 7 20.04 4.77 12.07
N PHE A 8 20.63 4.49 13.21
CA PHE A 8 20.40 3.24 13.94
C PHE A 8 18.95 3.12 14.37
N GLN A 9 18.38 4.20 14.91
CA GLN A 9 16.98 4.22 15.31
C GLN A 9 16.04 4.05 14.12
N SER A 10 16.35 4.65 12.97
CA SER A 10 15.57 4.50 11.75
C SER A 10 15.58 3.06 11.25
N GLN A 11 16.73 2.39 11.30
CA GLN A 11 16.85 0.99 10.91
C GLN A 11 16.07 0.06 11.82
N ILE A 12 16.12 0.30 13.13
CA ILE A 12 15.36 -0.48 14.11
C ILE A 12 13.86 -0.27 13.90
N PHE A 13 13.43 0.98 13.72
CA PHE A 13 12.04 1.31 13.47
C PHE A 13 11.52 0.61 12.22
N PHE A 14 12.30 0.66 11.13
CA PHE A 14 11.96 -0.01 9.87
C PHE A 14 11.86 -1.52 10.05
N MET A 15 12.77 -2.11 10.80
CA MET A 15 12.77 -3.55 11.07
C MET A 15 11.53 -3.95 11.87
N ILE A 16 11.19 -3.19 12.92
CA ILE A 16 10.00 -3.42 13.74
C ILE A 16 8.75 -3.25 12.88
N TYR A 17 8.71 -2.23 12.04
CA TYR A 17 7.61 -1.95 11.13
C TYR A 17 7.36 -3.14 10.20
N ASN A 18 8.41 -3.73 9.63
CA ASN A 18 8.30 -4.90 8.77
C ASN A 18 7.79 -6.14 9.52
N ILE A 19 8.27 -6.34 10.75
CA ILE A 19 7.91 -7.51 11.55
C ILE A 19 6.45 -7.44 12.01
N PHE A 20 5.97 -6.24 12.38
CA PHE A 20 4.65 -6.06 12.98
C PHE A 20 3.59 -5.54 12.02
N MET A 21 3.93 -5.35 10.75
CA MET A 21 2.96 -4.89 9.76
C MET A 21 1.95 -6.00 9.45
N ASP A 22 0.73 -5.87 9.96
CA ASP A 22 -0.35 -6.78 9.61
C ASP A 22 -1.27 -6.14 8.55
N ILE A 23 -2.23 -6.91 8.07
CA ILE A 23 -3.12 -6.45 7.01
C ILE A 23 -3.98 -5.27 7.45
N ASN A 24 -4.38 -5.22 8.72
CA ASN A 24 -5.21 -4.13 9.23
C ASN A 24 -4.42 -2.81 9.25
N GLU A 25 -3.17 -2.87 9.67
CA GLU A 25 -2.29 -1.71 9.67
C GLU A 25 -1.99 -1.25 8.25
N LEU A 26 -1.70 -2.19 7.35
CA LEU A 26 -1.44 -1.87 5.95
C LEU A 26 -2.65 -1.20 5.31
N ASN A 27 -3.84 -1.74 5.52
CA ASN A 27 -5.07 -1.15 5.01
C ASN A 27 -5.26 0.29 5.53
N ALA A 28 -5.01 0.50 6.81
CA ALA A 28 -5.14 1.84 7.41
C ALA A 28 -4.15 2.82 6.79
N ILE A 29 -2.92 2.41 6.57
CA ILE A 29 -1.88 3.25 5.95
C ILE A 29 -2.24 3.58 4.51
N VAL A 30 -2.66 2.59 3.75
CA VAL A 30 -3.06 2.79 2.35
C VAL A 30 -4.21 3.79 2.26
N LYS A 31 -5.25 3.60 3.05
CA LYS A 31 -6.40 4.50 3.07
C LYS A 31 -6.00 5.92 3.45
N LYS A 32 -5.18 6.06 4.50
CA LYS A 32 -4.74 7.38 4.96
C LYS A 32 -3.93 8.10 3.89
N LYS A 33 -2.95 7.43 3.30
CA LYS A 33 -2.09 8.05 2.29
C LYS A 33 -2.89 8.50 1.07
N LEU A 34 -3.82 7.67 0.62
CA LEU A 34 -4.64 8.00 -0.54
C LEU A 34 -5.61 9.14 -0.23
N ASN A 35 -6.25 9.11 0.94
CA ASN A 35 -7.17 10.16 1.34
C ASN A 35 -6.46 11.50 1.56
N ASP A 36 -5.20 11.48 2.00
CA ASP A 36 -4.44 12.70 2.22
C ASP A 36 -4.09 13.41 0.91
N GLN A 37 -4.02 12.70 -0.21
CA GLN A 37 -3.53 13.26 -1.47
C GLN A 37 -4.55 13.26 -2.60
N ILE A 38 -5.65 12.56 -2.44
CA ILE A 38 -6.71 12.46 -3.45
C ILE A 38 -8.05 12.69 -2.78
N LYS A 39 -8.92 13.45 -3.43
CA LYS A 39 -10.29 13.59 -2.95
C LYS A 39 -11.04 12.30 -3.27
N ILE A 40 -11.32 11.52 -2.24
CA ILE A 40 -11.95 10.21 -2.37
C ILE A 40 -13.30 10.24 -1.65
N GLU A 41 -14.35 9.86 -2.37
CA GLU A 41 -15.70 9.76 -1.81
C GLU A 41 -15.89 8.44 -1.07
N ASN A 42 -15.30 7.35 -1.60
CA ASN A 42 -15.36 6.04 -0.94
C ASN A 42 -14.15 5.21 -1.33
N ILE A 43 -13.63 4.42 -0.38
CA ILE A 43 -12.50 3.54 -0.63
C ILE A 43 -12.68 2.22 0.12
N LYS A 44 -12.39 1.13 -0.58
CA LYS A 44 -12.39 -0.21 0.00
C LYS A 44 -11.07 -0.89 -0.34
N VAL A 45 -10.41 -1.45 0.66
CA VAL A 45 -9.17 -2.21 0.49
C VAL A 45 -9.41 -3.64 0.93
N GLU A 46 -9.18 -4.59 0.04
CA GLU A 46 -9.41 -6.00 0.29
C GLU A 46 -8.10 -6.78 0.19
N ASP A 47 -7.91 -7.68 1.15
CA ASP A 47 -6.78 -8.61 1.11
C ASP A 47 -7.19 -9.84 0.30
N LYS A 48 -6.47 -10.07 -0.80
CA LYS A 48 -6.68 -11.22 -1.69
C LYS A 48 -5.55 -12.24 -1.58
N SER A 49 -4.75 -12.17 -0.52
CA SER A 49 -3.59 -13.04 -0.33
C SER A 49 -3.97 -14.53 -0.28
N PHE A 50 -5.18 -14.84 0.19
CA PHE A 50 -5.65 -16.22 0.27
C PHE A 50 -5.71 -16.92 -1.09
N LEU A 51 -5.83 -16.17 -2.18
CA LEU A 51 -5.87 -16.75 -3.54
C LEU A 51 -4.53 -17.35 -3.95
N HIS A 52 -3.45 -16.96 -3.28
CA HIS A 52 -2.09 -17.39 -3.60
C HIS A 52 -1.46 -18.21 -2.49
N LYS A 53 -2.24 -18.63 -1.53
CA LYS A 53 -1.82 -19.25 -0.28
C LYS A 53 -0.94 -20.48 -0.49
N ASN A 54 -1.25 -21.29 -1.48
CA ASN A 54 -0.56 -22.54 -1.76
C ASN A 54 0.32 -22.47 -3.01
N HIS A 55 0.56 -21.28 -3.52
CA HIS A 55 1.33 -21.10 -4.75
C HIS A 55 2.83 -21.27 -4.45
N PRO A 56 3.53 -22.15 -5.18
CA PRO A 56 4.99 -22.28 -5.02
C PRO A 56 5.68 -20.94 -5.29
N GLY A 57 6.59 -20.55 -4.43
CA GLY A 57 7.30 -19.30 -4.57
C GLY A 57 6.56 -18.08 -4.03
N ASN A 58 5.38 -18.26 -3.46
CA ASN A 58 4.66 -17.17 -2.84
C ASN A 58 5.44 -16.65 -1.63
N GLN A 59 5.68 -15.33 -1.61
CA GLN A 59 6.37 -14.69 -0.49
C GLN A 59 5.37 -14.44 0.63
N ARG A 60 5.62 -15.05 1.79
CA ARG A 60 4.72 -14.98 2.95
C ARG A 60 4.59 -13.59 3.54
N ASP A 61 5.57 -12.71 3.26
CA ASP A 61 5.67 -11.41 3.90
C ASP A 61 5.01 -10.29 3.09
N LYS A 62 4.39 -10.62 1.97
CA LYS A 62 3.77 -9.62 1.11
C LYS A 62 2.33 -9.96 0.79
N TYR A 63 1.53 -8.91 0.68
CA TYR A 63 0.09 -9.02 0.49
C TYR A 63 -0.33 -8.79 -0.94
N HIS A 64 -1.47 -9.36 -1.31
CA HIS A 64 -2.13 -9.12 -2.58
C HIS A 64 -3.37 -8.29 -2.28
N LEU A 65 -3.37 -7.04 -2.72
CA LEU A 65 -4.43 -6.10 -2.39
C LEU A 65 -5.27 -5.75 -3.59
N LYS A 66 -6.57 -5.57 -3.34
CA LYS A 66 -7.51 -4.99 -4.30
C LYS A 66 -8.05 -3.72 -3.68
N ILE A 67 -7.87 -2.58 -4.37
CA ILE A 67 -8.36 -1.30 -3.93
C ILE A 67 -9.47 -0.86 -4.87
N SER A 68 -10.65 -0.60 -4.32
CA SER A 68 -11.77 -0.03 -5.06
C SER A 68 -11.97 1.40 -4.58
N ILE A 69 -11.88 2.35 -5.50
CA ILE A 69 -11.93 3.77 -5.17
C ILE A 69 -13.05 4.45 -5.95
N GLU A 70 -13.89 5.17 -5.23
CA GLU A 70 -14.84 6.10 -5.82
C GLU A 70 -14.28 7.51 -5.64
N SER A 71 -13.90 8.15 -6.75
CA SER A 71 -13.26 9.47 -6.71
C SER A 71 -13.62 10.28 -7.95
N SER A 72 -14.28 11.40 -7.72
CA SER A 72 -14.57 12.36 -8.79
C SER A 72 -13.29 12.94 -9.36
N GLU A 73 -12.26 13.13 -8.53
CA GLU A 73 -10.97 13.64 -8.97
C GLU A 73 -10.31 12.68 -9.95
N LEU A 74 -10.27 11.39 -9.62
CA LEU A 74 -9.63 10.39 -10.47
C LEU A 74 -10.42 10.09 -11.74
N ARG A 75 -11.75 10.25 -11.71
CA ARG A 75 -12.56 10.07 -12.92
C ARG A 75 -12.30 11.13 -13.98
N LYS A 76 -11.71 12.27 -13.61
CA LYS A 76 -11.40 13.36 -14.54
C LYS A 76 -10.11 13.15 -15.32
N ILE A 77 -9.31 12.16 -14.93
CA ILE A 77 -8.06 11.84 -15.61
C ILE A 77 -8.11 10.40 -16.15
N SER A 78 -7.16 10.04 -16.99
CA SER A 78 -7.14 8.71 -17.59
C SER A 78 -6.87 7.64 -16.55
N ARG A 79 -7.25 6.40 -16.85
CA ARG A 79 -6.94 5.26 -15.96
C ARG A 79 -5.44 5.09 -15.77
N ILE A 80 -4.67 5.31 -16.84
CA ILE A 80 -3.21 5.21 -16.77
C ILE A 80 -2.66 6.24 -15.79
N ASP A 81 -3.11 7.47 -15.89
CA ASP A 81 -2.65 8.53 -14.99
C ASP A 81 -3.11 8.31 -13.56
N SER A 82 -4.34 7.83 -13.37
CA SER A 82 -4.84 7.47 -12.05
C SER A 82 -3.99 6.38 -11.40
N ASN A 83 -3.66 5.34 -12.16
CA ASN A 83 -2.83 4.24 -11.65
C ASN A 83 -1.42 4.73 -11.32
N LYS A 84 -0.84 5.56 -12.17
CA LYS A 84 0.49 6.14 -11.91
C LYS A 84 0.49 6.97 -10.63
N LYS A 85 -0.55 7.76 -10.42
CA LYS A 85 -0.68 8.59 -9.23
C LYS A 85 -0.75 7.73 -7.97
N ILE A 86 -1.57 6.69 -7.99
CA ILE A 86 -1.73 5.77 -6.86
C ILE A 86 -0.44 5.02 -6.58
N HIS A 87 0.22 4.51 -7.61
CA HIS A 87 1.49 3.81 -7.45
C HIS A 87 2.56 4.73 -6.87
N LYS A 88 2.59 5.99 -7.26
CA LYS A 88 3.53 6.96 -6.72
C LYS A 88 3.28 7.20 -5.23
N ILE A 89 2.01 7.36 -4.85
CA ILE A 89 1.63 7.60 -3.45
C ILE A 89 1.99 6.39 -2.58
N LEU A 90 1.76 5.18 -3.09
CA LEU A 90 1.97 3.94 -2.35
C LEU A 90 3.32 3.27 -2.65
N LYS A 91 4.27 4.00 -3.23
CA LYS A 91 5.56 3.45 -3.66
C LYS A 91 6.26 2.66 -2.57
N ASN A 92 6.30 3.19 -1.36
CA ASN A 92 6.97 2.55 -0.23
C ASN A 92 6.25 1.24 0.17
N GLU A 93 4.93 1.27 0.27
CA GLU A 93 4.14 0.10 0.61
C GLU A 93 4.23 -0.98 -0.45
N ILE A 94 4.20 -0.60 -1.72
CA ILE A 94 4.35 -1.55 -2.83
C ILE A 94 5.73 -2.23 -2.76
N LYS A 95 6.77 -1.47 -2.48
CA LYS A 95 8.12 -2.02 -2.40
C LYS A 95 8.27 -3.03 -1.27
N HIS A 96 7.68 -2.77 -0.11
CA HIS A 96 7.97 -3.52 1.12
C HIS A 96 6.88 -4.49 1.54
N PHE A 97 5.62 -4.22 1.23
CA PHE A 97 4.51 -4.98 1.81
C PHE A 97 3.51 -5.53 0.80
N ILE A 98 3.49 -5.03 -0.42
CA ILE A 98 2.49 -5.41 -1.41
C ILE A 98 3.17 -6.14 -2.56
N HIS A 99 2.75 -7.40 -2.79
CA HIS A 99 3.24 -8.20 -3.91
C HIS A 99 2.49 -7.89 -5.20
N SER A 100 1.18 -7.76 -5.10
CA SER A 100 0.36 -7.36 -6.25
C SER A 100 -0.72 -6.39 -5.81
N LEU A 101 -1.08 -5.47 -6.69
CA LEU A 101 -2.05 -4.43 -6.42
C LEU A 101 -3.00 -4.31 -7.60
N GLN A 102 -4.28 -4.56 -7.35
CA GLN A 102 -5.35 -4.33 -8.31
C GLN A 102 -6.09 -3.07 -7.92
N ILE A 103 -6.29 -2.18 -8.87
CA ILE A 103 -6.94 -0.89 -8.63
C ILE A 103 -8.17 -0.79 -9.51
N LEU A 104 -9.33 -0.56 -8.89
CA LEU A 104 -10.59 -0.29 -9.57
C LEU A 104 -11.04 1.12 -9.21
N ILE A 105 -11.33 1.92 -10.24
CA ILE A 105 -11.76 3.31 -10.07
C ILE A 105 -13.17 3.45 -10.62
N HIS A 106 -14.02 3.99 -9.77
CA HIS A 106 -15.43 4.24 -10.12
C HIS A 106 -15.79 5.71 -10.09
#